data_1884854479357ade15c080f08ec2e565
#
_entry.id   1884854479357ade15c080f08ec2e565
#
_cell.length_a   1.000
_cell.length_b   1.000
_cell.length_c   1.000
_cell.angle_alpha   90.00
_cell.angle_beta   90.00
_cell.angle_gamma   90.00
#
_symmetry.space_group_name_H-M   'P 1'
#
loop_
_entity.id
_entity.type
_entity.pdbx_description
1 polymer ?
#
loop_
_entity_poly.entity_id
_entity_poly.type
_entity_poly.pdbx_seq_one_letter_code
_entity_poly.pdbx_strand_id
1 'polypeptide(L)'
;MVRPALVERNGNMKVRFYANAGKPAAKAAAKRLEAVARRAGLALASRGTCDAIVALGGDGTILRAVRKFPDIPVLGFNLGSLGYLASVGESDFERAIAMLAAGEFSVSERTMLDVGGMTALNDVVVMREMTGHAAVLDVSADGNSATRYMADGVVIATPTGSTAYSLAAGGPVLMPDTKCLVVTPMNPHALGVRPMVVSDAVKLTVTSRRSVVGATAKLSDSQVGNTFTE
;
A
#
# COMPACT_ATOMS: atom_id res chain seq x y z
N MET A 1 15.02 -0.05 -11.14
CA MET A 1 15.97 -1.19 -11.00
C MET A 1 15.80 -1.69 -9.59
N VAL A 2 15.10 -2.82 -9.40
CA VAL A 2 14.90 -3.43 -8.08
C VAL A 2 16.27 -3.90 -7.61
N ARG A 3 16.81 -3.29 -6.57
CA ARG A 3 18.00 -3.82 -5.92
C ARG A 3 17.55 -4.95 -5.01
N PRO A 4 18.00 -6.21 -5.20
CA PRO A 4 17.80 -7.22 -4.18
C PRO A 4 18.65 -6.77 -2.97
N ALA A 5 17.98 -6.29 -1.94
CA ALA A 5 18.59 -6.19 -0.64
C ALA A 5 18.72 -7.63 -0.12
N LEU A 6 19.83 -8.28 -0.43
CA LEU A 6 20.25 -9.46 0.30
C LEU A 6 20.45 -8.98 1.74
N VAL A 7 19.50 -9.27 2.58
CA VAL A 7 19.67 -9.06 4.03
C VAL A 7 20.55 -10.19 4.52
N GLU A 8 21.88 -9.99 4.41
CA GLU A 8 22.83 -10.86 5.13
C GLU A 8 22.59 -10.68 6.62
N ARG A 9 21.87 -11.60 7.22
CA ARG A 9 21.69 -11.65 8.66
C ARG A 9 22.23 -12.95 9.22
N ASN A 10 23.26 -12.84 10.03
CA ASN A 10 23.73 -13.88 10.94
C ASN A 10 22.78 -13.94 12.16
N GLY A 11 21.59 -14.53 11.99
CA GLY A 11 20.64 -14.69 13.11
C GLY A 11 19.25 -15.16 12.66
N ASN A 12 18.53 -15.86 13.55
CA ASN A 12 17.15 -16.29 13.29
C ASN A 12 16.23 -15.10 13.03
N MET A 13 15.69 -15.00 11.81
CA MET A 13 14.74 -13.98 11.42
C MET A 13 13.47 -14.06 12.29
N LYS A 14 13.02 -12.92 12.79
CA LYS A 14 11.85 -12.81 13.67
C LYS A 14 10.64 -12.30 12.90
N VAL A 15 9.61 -13.10 12.78
CA VAL A 15 8.40 -12.78 12.01
C VAL A 15 7.17 -12.63 12.91
N ARG A 16 6.22 -11.79 12.47
CA ARG A 16 4.93 -11.65 13.13
C ARG A 16 3.82 -11.99 12.14
N PHE A 17 2.93 -12.88 12.56
CA PHE A 17 1.74 -13.18 11.79
C PHE A 17 0.64 -12.14 12.07
N TYR A 18 0.05 -11.62 11.00
CA TYR A 18 -1.04 -10.66 11.02
C TYR A 18 -2.23 -11.22 10.23
N ALA A 19 -3.27 -11.63 10.93
CA ALA A 19 -4.48 -12.18 10.33
C ALA A 19 -5.70 -11.31 10.66
N ASN A 20 -6.69 -11.31 9.77
CA ASN A 20 -7.96 -10.66 10.06
C ASN A 20 -8.68 -11.42 11.17
N ALA A 21 -8.82 -10.80 12.34
CA ALA A 21 -9.44 -11.38 13.52
C ALA A 21 -10.89 -11.86 13.30
N GLY A 22 -11.62 -11.23 12.36
CA GLY A 22 -13.00 -11.59 11.99
C GLY A 22 -13.14 -12.80 11.07
N LYS A 23 -12.03 -13.39 10.58
CA LYS A 23 -12.08 -14.54 9.64
C LYS A 23 -11.53 -15.81 10.31
N PRO A 24 -12.37 -16.80 10.69
CA PRO A 24 -11.93 -18.05 11.30
C PRO A 24 -10.87 -18.80 10.47
N ALA A 25 -11.03 -18.84 9.15
CA ALA A 25 -10.07 -19.48 8.24
C ALA A 25 -8.67 -18.83 8.33
N ALA A 26 -8.59 -17.51 8.46
CA ALA A 26 -7.32 -16.81 8.60
C ALA A 26 -6.62 -17.14 9.93
N LYS A 27 -7.39 -17.32 11.02
CA LYS A 27 -6.85 -17.76 12.31
C LYS A 27 -6.33 -19.20 12.25
N ALA A 28 -7.04 -20.10 11.58
CA ALA A 28 -6.62 -21.49 11.42
C ALA A 28 -5.34 -21.58 10.58
N ALA A 29 -5.28 -20.85 9.46
CA ALA A 29 -4.10 -20.74 8.62
C ALA A 29 -2.90 -20.16 9.40
N ALA A 30 -3.10 -19.12 10.22
CA ALA A 30 -2.06 -18.54 11.06
C ALA A 30 -1.43 -19.58 11.98
N LYS A 31 -2.24 -20.35 12.72
CA LYS A 31 -1.74 -21.41 13.62
C LYS A 31 -0.93 -22.48 12.86
N ARG A 32 -1.42 -22.91 11.70
CA ARG A 32 -0.72 -23.88 10.84
C ARG A 32 0.65 -23.34 10.42
N LEU A 33 0.68 -22.11 9.89
CA LEU A 33 1.89 -21.48 9.37
C LEU A 33 2.88 -21.06 10.47
N GLU A 34 2.40 -20.70 11.66
CA GLU A 34 3.28 -20.50 12.82
C GLU A 34 4.06 -21.77 13.16
N ALA A 35 3.41 -22.95 13.09
CA ALA A 35 4.09 -24.22 13.31
C ALA A 35 5.12 -24.53 12.21
N VAL A 36 4.79 -24.22 10.94
CA VAL A 36 5.71 -24.36 9.81
C VAL A 36 6.90 -23.41 10.00
N ALA A 37 6.65 -22.14 10.34
CA ALA A 37 7.69 -21.13 10.54
C ALA A 37 8.68 -21.53 11.64
N ARG A 38 8.19 -22.06 12.76
CA ARG A 38 9.05 -22.59 13.85
C ARG A 38 9.92 -23.75 13.37
N ARG A 39 9.36 -24.70 12.61
CA ARG A 39 10.14 -25.82 12.03
C ARG A 39 11.19 -25.37 11.06
N ALA A 40 10.91 -24.28 10.31
CA ALA A 40 11.86 -23.66 9.38
C ALA A 40 12.93 -22.79 10.09
N GLY A 41 12.90 -22.65 11.42
CA GLY A 41 13.88 -21.89 12.18
C GLY A 41 13.55 -20.41 12.37
N LEU A 42 12.37 -19.95 11.99
CA LEU A 42 11.95 -18.57 12.23
C LEU A 42 11.54 -18.35 13.68
N ALA A 43 11.96 -17.22 14.27
CA ALA A 43 11.46 -16.78 15.57
C ALA A 43 10.09 -16.08 15.42
N LEU A 44 9.15 -16.34 16.32
CA LEU A 44 7.83 -15.71 16.28
C LEU A 44 7.73 -14.56 17.28
N ALA A 45 7.26 -13.39 16.79
CA ALA A 45 7.01 -12.20 17.60
C ALA A 45 5.51 -12.04 17.87
N SER A 46 5.08 -12.15 19.12
CA SER A 46 3.72 -11.75 19.53
C SER A 46 3.63 -10.25 19.82
N ARG A 47 4.70 -9.65 20.35
CA ARG A 47 4.84 -8.22 20.69
C ARG A 47 6.27 -7.74 20.41
N GLY A 48 6.50 -6.42 20.50
CA GLY A 48 7.82 -5.81 20.29
C GLY A 48 8.24 -5.77 18.82
N THR A 49 9.54 -5.75 18.56
CA THR A 49 10.13 -5.68 17.23
C THR A 49 10.06 -7.01 16.48
N CYS A 50 9.94 -6.94 15.16
CA CYS A 50 10.08 -8.09 14.25
C CYS A 50 10.70 -7.60 12.93
N ASP A 51 11.25 -8.54 12.16
CA ASP A 51 11.96 -8.26 10.92
C ASP A 51 11.02 -8.27 9.71
N ALA A 52 9.90 -9.02 9.80
CA ALA A 52 8.87 -9.04 8.78
C ALA A 52 7.48 -9.36 9.37
N ILE A 53 6.44 -8.88 8.67
CA ILE A 53 5.04 -9.22 8.93
C ILE A 53 4.58 -10.24 7.88
N VAL A 54 4.02 -11.35 8.31
CA VAL A 54 3.33 -12.32 7.46
C VAL A 54 1.83 -12.03 7.55
N ALA A 55 1.28 -11.36 6.53
CA ALA A 55 -0.12 -10.96 6.48
C ALA A 55 -0.97 -12.04 5.79
N LEU A 56 -1.97 -12.58 6.50
CA LEU A 56 -2.83 -13.67 6.02
C LEU A 56 -4.20 -13.15 5.64
N GLY A 57 -4.48 -13.09 4.35
CA GLY A 57 -5.74 -12.60 3.77
C GLY A 57 -5.52 -11.91 2.43
N GLY A 58 -6.55 -11.30 1.88
CA GLY A 58 -6.46 -10.51 0.64
C GLY A 58 -5.87 -9.11 0.88
N ASP A 59 -5.85 -8.29 -0.18
CA ASP A 59 -5.24 -6.96 -0.23
C ASP A 59 -5.63 -6.06 0.93
N GLY A 60 -6.89 -6.03 1.34
CA GLY A 60 -7.33 -5.24 2.50
C GLY A 60 -6.70 -5.67 3.84
N THR A 61 -6.19 -6.90 3.97
CA THR A 61 -5.43 -7.33 5.15
C THR A 61 -4.01 -6.81 5.09
N ILE A 62 -3.40 -6.85 3.91
CA ILE A 62 -2.07 -6.31 3.65
C ILE A 62 -2.05 -4.80 3.89
N LEU A 63 -3.01 -4.06 3.33
CA LEU A 63 -3.15 -2.61 3.56
C LEU A 63 -3.23 -2.25 5.04
N ARG A 64 -4.01 -3.02 5.82
CA ARG A 64 -4.07 -2.84 7.28
C ARG A 64 -2.76 -3.19 7.98
N ALA A 65 -2.06 -4.22 7.53
CA ALA A 65 -0.74 -4.59 8.08
C ALA A 65 0.28 -3.48 7.83
N VAL A 66 0.39 -3.00 6.59
CA VAL A 66 1.26 -1.88 6.20
C VAL A 66 0.97 -0.62 7.02
N ARG A 67 -0.30 -0.23 7.12
CA ARG A 67 -0.71 0.94 7.92
C ARG A 67 -0.34 0.80 9.40
N LYS A 68 -0.40 -0.42 9.94
CA LYS A 68 -0.07 -0.67 11.36
C LYS A 68 1.43 -0.80 11.61
N PHE A 69 2.19 -1.21 10.61
CA PHE A 69 3.62 -1.49 10.69
C PHE A 69 4.33 -0.88 9.46
N PRO A 70 4.32 0.45 9.32
CA PRO A 70 4.76 1.13 8.08
C PRO A 70 6.24 0.88 7.75
N ASP A 71 7.07 0.63 8.76
CA ASP A 71 8.53 0.50 8.60
C ASP A 71 8.98 -0.97 8.58
N ILE A 72 8.04 -1.92 8.51
CA ILE A 72 8.37 -3.36 8.54
C ILE A 72 7.91 -4.01 7.23
N PRO A 73 8.78 -4.77 6.54
CA PRO A 73 8.39 -5.50 5.33
C PRO A 73 7.21 -6.42 5.57
N VAL A 74 6.26 -6.44 4.62
CA VAL A 74 5.05 -7.26 4.70
C VAL A 74 5.03 -8.30 3.60
N LEU A 75 4.94 -9.57 3.96
CA LEU A 75 4.70 -10.69 3.05
C LEU A 75 3.23 -11.07 3.07
N GLY A 76 2.55 -10.90 1.92
CA GLY A 76 1.12 -11.17 1.80
C GLY A 76 0.83 -12.61 1.36
N PHE A 77 0.13 -13.36 2.20
CA PHE A 77 -0.42 -14.69 1.89
C PHE A 77 -1.90 -14.61 1.60
N ASN A 78 -2.32 -15.01 0.41
CA ASN A 78 -3.70 -15.00 -0.01
C ASN A 78 -4.45 -16.26 0.45
N LEU A 79 -5.58 -16.06 1.11
CA LEU A 79 -6.48 -17.14 1.55
C LEU A 79 -7.75 -17.24 0.69
N GLY A 80 -7.73 -16.71 -0.53
CA GLY A 80 -8.88 -16.67 -1.43
C GLY A 80 -8.50 -16.33 -2.85
N SER A 81 -9.29 -15.50 -3.53
CA SER A 81 -8.95 -15.02 -4.88
C SER A 81 -7.72 -14.13 -4.86
N LEU A 82 -6.81 -14.35 -5.80
CA LEU A 82 -5.57 -13.58 -5.92
C LEU A 82 -5.88 -12.09 -6.11
N GLY A 83 -5.23 -11.24 -5.30
CA GLY A 83 -5.28 -9.80 -5.40
C GLY A 83 -4.03 -9.21 -6.07
N TYR A 84 -3.90 -7.90 -6.04
CA TYR A 84 -2.73 -7.19 -6.58
C TYR A 84 -1.55 -7.13 -5.62
N LEU A 85 -1.78 -7.25 -4.30
CA LEU A 85 -0.75 -7.10 -3.26
C LEU A 85 -0.32 -8.43 -2.65
N ALA A 86 -1.22 -9.42 -2.61
CA ALA A 86 -0.89 -10.74 -2.10
C ALA A 86 -0.13 -11.53 -3.15
N SER A 87 1.12 -11.85 -2.89
CA SER A 87 2.03 -12.50 -3.84
C SER A 87 2.11 -14.02 -3.71
N VAL A 88 1.61 -14.60 -2.61
CA VAL A 88 1.74 -16.04 -2.32
C VAL A 88 0.36 -16.68 -2.19
N GLY A 89 0.08 -17.66 -3.04
CA GLY A 89 -1.12 -18.51 -2.97
C GLY A 89 -1.01 -19.59 -1.90
N GLU A 90 -2.13 -20.24 -1.58
CA GLU A 90 -2.17 -21.22 -0.47
C GLU A 90 -1.28 -22.44 -0.74
N SER A 91 -1.13 -22.86 -2.02
CA SER A 91 -0.24 -23.97 -2.43
C SER A 91 1.24 -23.70 -2.11
N ASP A 92 1.66 -22.44 -2.08
CA ASP A 92 3.06 -22.06 -1.96
C ASP A 92 3.43 -21.55 -0.56
N PHE A 93 2.50 -21.57 0.38
CA PHE A 93 2.72 -21.04 1.73
C PHE A 93 3.93 -21.65 2.45
N GLU A 94 4.09 -22.97 2.41
CA GLU A 94 5.20 -23.64 3.11
C GLU A 94 6.54 -23.34 2.43
N ARG A 95 6.55 -23.34 1.10
CA ARG A 95 7.72 -22.96 0.29
C ARG A 95 8.15 -21.52 0.59
N ALA A 96 7.21 -20.58 0.59
CA ALA A 96 7.50 -19.18 0.89
C ALA A 96 8.05 -18.97 2.31
N ILE A 97 7.54 -19.69 3.29
CA ILE A 97 8.09 -19.67 4.67
C ILE A 97 9.52 -20.24 4.71
N ALA A 98 9.80 -21.30 3.97
CA ALA A 98 11.14 -21.86 3.89
C ALA A 98 12.12 -20.89 3.24
N MET A 99 11.74 -20.25 2.13
CA MET A 99 12.54 -19.22 1.45
C MET A 99 12.77 -18.00 2.37
N LEU A 100 11.73 -17.57 3.10
CA LEU A 100 11.87 -16.49 4.08
C LEU A 100 12.88 -16.85 5.18
N ALA A 101 12.87 -18.08 5.67
CA ALA A 101 13.80 -18.57 6.68
C ALA A 101 15.25 -18.67 6.14
N ALA A 102 15.39 -19.03 4.86
CA ALA A 102 16.69 -19.12 4.18
C ALA A 102 17.25 -17.73 3.80
N GLY A 103 16.45 -16.65 3.91
CA GLY A 103 16.85 -15.32 3.42
C GLY A 103 16.74 -15.17 1.90
N GLU A 104 16.08 -16.09 1.22
CA GLU A 104 15.90 -16.14 -0.24
C GLU A 104 14.70 -15.30 -0.66
N PHE A 105 14.77 -13.99 -0.48
CA PHE A 105 13.72 -13.04 -0.86
C PHE A 105 14.31 -11.67 -1.20
N SER A 106 13.56 -10.89 -1.93
CA SER A 106 13.84 -9.48 -2.17
C SER A 106 12.77 -8.59 -1.53
N VAL A 107 13.15 -7.38 -1.15
CA VAL A 107 12.22 -6.36 -0.64
C VAL A 107 12.00 -5.32 -1.71
N SER A 108 10.73 -5.05 -2.05
CA SER A 108 10.34 -3.98 -2.96
C SER A 108 9.87 -2.77 -2.15
N GLU A 109 10.53 -1.64 -2.32
CA GLU A 109 10.14 -0.39 -1.70
C GLU A 109 8.92 0.20 -2.41
N ARG A 110 8.00 0.78 -1.64
CA ARG A 110 6.77 1.37 -2.14
C ARG A 110 6.60 2.80 -1.62
N THR A 111 6.22 3.70 -2.50
CA THR A 111 5.79 5.05 -2.10
C THR A 111 4.51 4.95 -1.26
N MET A 112 4.43 5.70 -0.17
CA MET A 112 3.21 5.88 0.62
C MET A 112 2.86 7.35 0.70
N LEU A 113 1.56 7.65 0.85
CA LEU A 113 1.06 8.98 1.14
C LEU A 113 1.05 9.21 2.66
N ASP A 114 1.45 10.39 3.09
CA ASP A 114 1.21 10.90 4.46
C ASP A 114 0.17 12.01 4.40
N VAL A 115 -0.87 11.89 5.21
CA VAL A 115 -1.93 12.88 5.34
C VAL A 115 -2.16 13.16 6.81
N GLY A 116 -1.50 14.20 7.33
CA GLY A 116 -1.63 14.59 8.72
C GLY A 116 -1.21 13.51 9.72
N GLY A 117 -0.17 12.73 9.39
CA GLY A 117 0.34 11.63 10.20
C GLY A 117 -0.36 10.29 9.97
N MET A 118 -1.33 10.23 9.08
CA MET A 118 -1.92 8.98 8.60
C MET A 118 -1.25 8.55 7.29
N THR A 119 -0.86 7.29 7.20
CA THR A 119 -0.23 6.73 5.99
C THR A 119 -1.21 5.93 5.15
N ALA A 120 -1.10 6.06 3.83
CA ALA A 120 -1.85 5.26 2.86
C ALA A 120 -0.91 4.68 1.80
N LEU A 121 -0.99 3.36 1.58
CA LEU A 121 -0.23 2.68 0.54
C LEU A 121 -0.85 2.89 -0.85
N ASN A 122 -2.18 2.91 -0.94
CA ASN A 122 -2.88 3.05 -2.22
C ASN A 122 -3.19 4.50 -2.56
N ASP A 123 -4.16 5.08 -1.87
CA ASP A 123 -4.74 6.38 -2.25
C ASP A 123 -5.36 7.10 -1.05
N VAL A 124 -5.57 8.40 -1.25
CA VAL A 124 -6.36 9.28 -0.41
C VAL A 124 -7.43 9.93 -1.27
N VAL A 125 -8.65 9.93 -0.78
CA VAL A 125 -9.81 10.49 -1.49
C VAL A 125 -10.31 11.73 -0.78
N VAL A 126 -10.38 12.83 -1.51
CA VAL A 126 -11.05 14.06 -1.09
C VAL A 126 -12.35 14.17 -1.90
N MET A 127 -13.49 14.09 -1.23
CA MET A 127 -14.77 14.10 -1.89
C MET A 127 -15.77 15.04 -1.19
N ARG A 128 -16.79 15.45 -1.91
CA ARG A 128 -17.89 16.25 -1.36
C ARG A 128 -18.69 15.48 -0.30
N GLU A 129 -19.18 16.19 0.70
CA GLU A 129 -20.00 15.59 1.75
C GLU A 129 -21.45 15.36 1.34
N MET A 130 -21.99 16.19 0.43
CA MET A 130 -23.41 16.19 0.07
C MET A 130 -23.63 15.90 -1.42
N THR A 131 -24.72 15.20 -1.70
CA THR A 131 -25.23 15.02 -3.06
C THR A 131 -25.87 16.31 -3.60
N GLY A 132 -25.80 16.54 -4.91
CA GLY A 132 -26.54 17.60 -5.61
C GLY A 132 -25.70 18.68 -6.28
N HIS A 133 -24.50 18.99 -5.81
CA HIS A 133 -23.62 19.99 -6.45
C HIS A 133 -22.19 19.48 -6.53
N ALA A 134 -21.53 19.67 -7.68
CA ALA A 134 -20.11 19.37 -7.82
C ALA A 134 -19.28 20.25 -6.87
N ALA A 135 -18.22 19.67 -6.34
CA ALA A 135 -17.23 20.43 -5.57
C ALA A 135 -16.28 21.18 -6.52
N VAL A 136 -15.92 22.39 -6.15
CA VAL A 136 -14.77 23.07 -6.75
C VAL A 136 -13.56 22.77 -5.88
N LEU A 137 -12.61 22.05 -6.46
CA LEU A 137 -11.41 21.55 -5.80
C LEU A 137 -10.17 22.18 -6.47
N ASP A 138 -9.47 23.01 -5.73
CA ASP A 138 -8.20 23.58 -6.15
C ASP A 138 -7.07 22.66 -5.70
N VAL A 139 -6.26 22.22 -6.65
CA VAL A 139 -5.07 21.38 -6.40
C VAL A 139 -3.83 22.24 -6.59
N SER A 140 -2.96 22.25 -5.60
CA SER A 140 -1.66 22.89 -5.67
C SER A 140 -0.53 21.90 -5.38
N ALA A 141 0.63 22.15 -5.97
CA ALA A 141 1.88 21.43 -5.78
C ALA A 141 2.93 22.41 -5.26
N ASP A 142 3.49 22.15 -4.09
CA ASP A 142 4.46 23.01 -3.39
C ASP A 142 3.99 24.47 -3.28
N GLY A 143 2.68 24.66 -3.02
CA GLY A 143 2.05 25.97 -2.90
C GLY A 143 1.69 26.66 -4.23
N ASN A 144 2.14 26.13 -5.38
CA ASN A 144 1.81 26.64 -6.69
C ASN A 144 0.51 25.99 -7.20
N SER A 145 -0.38 26.81 -7.80
CA SER A 145 -1.61 26.30 -8.40
C SER A 145 -1.28 25.35 -9.55
N ALA A 146 -1.73 24.10 -9.45
CA ALA A 146 -1.54 23.10 -10.48
C ALA A 146 -2.78 22.97 -11.37
N THR A 147 -3.97 22.84 -10.77
CA THR A 147 -5.24 22.70 -11.50
C THR A 147 -6.43 22.99 -10.60
N ARG A 148 -7.59 23.21 -11.26
CA ARG A 148 -8.90 23.32 -10.59
C ARG A 148 -9.86 22.31 -11.21
N TYR A 149 -10.52 21.51 -10.38
CA TYR A 149 -11.54 20.58 -10.78
C TYR A 149 -12.92 21.02 -10.30
N MET A 150 -13.92 20.87 -11.16
CA MET A 150 -15.33 20.83 -10.79
C MET A 150 -15.75 19.36 -10.90
N ALA A 151 -15.82 18.65 -9.78
CA ALA A 151 -15.94 17.19 -9.75
C ALA A 151 -16.63 16.72 -8.45
N ASP A 152 -16.95 15.44 -8.36
CA ASP A 152 -17.45 14.84 -7.12
C ASP A 152 -16.33 14.68 -6.08
N GLY A 153 -15.08 14.60 -6.53
CA GLY A 153 -13.92 14.46 -5.68
C GLY A 153 -12.63 14.34 -6.48
N VAL A 154 -11.55 14.10 -5.77
CA VAL A 154 -10.20 13.85 -6.31
C VAL A 154 -9.60 12.67 -5.56
N VAL A 155 -9.02 11.74 -6.30
CA VAL A 155 -8.19 10.65 -5.78
C VAL A 155 -6.73 11.03 -5.97
N ILE A 156 -5.95 11.03 -4.91
CA ILE A 156 -4.49 11.10 -4.97
C ILE A 156 -3.96 9.70 -4.69
N ALA A 157 -3.33 9.09 -5.68
CA ALA A 157 -2.86 7.72 -5.58
C ALA A 157 -1.35 7.60 -5.76
N THR A 158 -0.76 6.64 -5.05
CA THR A 158 0.60 6.15 -5.27
C THR A 158 0.63 5.28 -6.53
N PRO A 159 1.81 4.90 -7.03
CA PRO A 159 1.90 3.89 -8.09
C PRO A 159 1.21 2.57 -7.72
N THR A 160 1.35 2.11 -6.47
CA THR A 160 0.64 0.91 -5.99
C THR A 160 -0.87 1.10 -6.03
N GLY A 161 -1.38 2.26 -5.63
CA GLY A 161 -2.81 2.60 -5.64
C GLY A 161 -3.37 2.95 -7.01
N SER A 162 -2.52 3.13 -8.03
CA SER A 162 -2.97 3.46 -9.39
C SER A 162 -3.89 2.40 -9.99
N THR A 163 -3.76 1.14 -9.55
CA THR A 163 -4.61 0.02 -9.95
C THR A 163 -5.86 -0.17 -9.07
N ALA A 164 -6.04 0.68 -8.04
CA ALA A 164 -7.18 0.66 -7.12
C ALA A 164 -8.28 1.68 -7.53
N TYR A 165 -8.68 2.57 -6.63
CA TYR A 165 -9.78 3.51 -6.90
C TYR A 165 -9.45 4.53 -7.99
N SER A 166 -8.18 4.93 -8.10
CA SER A 166 -7.72 5.80 -9.19
C SER A 166 -8.01 5.19 -10.56
N LEU A 167 -7.79 3.88 -10.77
CA LEU A 167 -8.11 3.21 -12.02
C LEU A 167 -9.61 3.27 -12.33
N ALA A 168 -10.46 3.00 -11.35
CA ALA A 168 -11.92 3.08 -11.50
C ALA A 168 -12.40 4.51 -11.84
N ALA A 169 -11.66 5.53 -11.40
CA ALA A 169 -11.92 6.93 -11.73
C ALA A 169 -11.29 7.37 -13.07
N GLY A 170 -10.68 6.46 -13.83
CA GLY A 170 -10.06 6.75 -15.14
C GLY A 170 -8.60 7.21 -15.07
N GLY A 171 -7.92 6.98 -13.95
CA GLY A 171 -6.50 7.22 -13.79
C GLY A 171 -5.62 6.22 -14.57
N PRO A 172 -4.38 6.58 -14.91
CA PRO A 172 -3.44 5.69 -15.57
C PRO A 172 -2.91 4.62 -14.61
N VAL A 173 -2.53 3.47 -15.16
CA VAL A 173 -1.75 2.46 -14.43
C VAL A 173 -0.29 2.91 -14.38
N LEU A 174 0.28 2.91 -13.18
CA LEU A 174 1.67 3.24 -12.93
C LEU A 174 2.44 2.00 -12.47
N MET A 175 3.69 1.89 -12.89
CA MET A 175 4.57 0.84 -12.39
C MET A 175 4.89 1.10 -10.91
N PRO A 176 4.92 0.06 -10.08
CA PRO A 176 5.05 0.21 -8.62
C PRO A 176 6.30 0.93 -8.12
N ASP A 177 7.37 0.91 -8.89
CA ASP A 177 8.67 1.53 -8.59
C ASP A 177 8.83 2.94 -9.17
N THR A 178 7.80 3.46 -9.86
CA THR A 178 7.81 4.81 -10.42
C THR A 178 7.76 5.86 -9.30
N LYS A 179 8.61 6.88 -9.39
CA LYS A 179 8.69 7.99 -8.43
C LYS A 179 7.70 9.11 -8.78
N CYS A 180 6.41 8.81 -8.67
CA CYS A 180 5.35 9.76 -8.98
C CYS A 180 4.08 9.48 -8.19
N LEU A 181 3.15 10.42 -8.26
CA LEU A 181 1.77 10.32 -7.77
C LEU A 181 0.82 10.61 -8.92
N VAL A 182 -0.39 10.08 -8.85
CA VAL A 182 -1.45 10.46 -9.79
C VAL A 182 -2.60 11.15 -9.05
N VAL A 183 -3.06 12.26 -9.61
CA VAL A 183 -4.22 13.03 -9.17
C VAL A 183 -5.34 12.79 -10.17
N THR A 184 -6.36 12.06 -9.78
CA THR A 184 -7.47 11.64 -10.64
C THR A 184 -8.76 12.30 -10.18
N PRO A 185 -9.39 13.18 -10.99
CA PRO A 185 -10.69 13.74 -10.67
C PRO A 185 -11.79 12.69 -10.81
N MET A 186 -12.76 12.71 -9.91
CA MET A 186 -13.91 11.81 -9.89
C MET A 186 -15.12 12.49 -10.54
N ASN A 187 -15.67 11.92 -11.60
CA ASN A 187 -16.84 12.45 -12.32
C ASN A 187 -16.67 13.96 -12.64
N PRO A 188 -15.61 14.41 -13.33
CA PRO A 188 -15.43 15.81 -13.62
C PRO A 188 -16.50 16.31 -14.59
N HIS A 189 -17.00 17.54 -14.38
CA HIS A 189 -18.05 18.15 -15.21
C HIS A 189 -17.53 18.61 -16.58
N ALA A 190 -16.23 18.74 -16.76
CA ALA A 190 -15.64 19.16 -18.02
C ALA A 190 -15.02 17.97 -18.78
N LEU A 191 -15.43 17.78 -20.03
CA LEU A 191 -14.98 16.66 -20.88
C LEU A 191 -13.47 16.63 -21.16
N GLY A 192 -12.80 17.77 -21.11
CA GLY A 192 -11.35 17.90 -21.38
C GLY A 192 -10.45 17.60 -20.19
N VAL A 193 -11.01 17.38 -19.00
CA VAL A 193 -10.24 17.13 -17.77
C VAL A 193 -9.59 15.74 -17.83
N ARG A 194 -8.33 15.69 -17.46
CA ARG A 194 -7.55 14.43 -17.41
C ARG A 194 -6.85 14.28 -16.07
N PRO A 195 -6.55 13.05 -15.65
CA PRO A 195 -5.66 12.79 -14.52
C PRO A 195 -4.28 13.44 -14.76
N MET A 196 -3.67 13.89 -13.68
CA MET A 196 -2.35 14.53 -13.70
C MET A 196 -1.37 13.63 -12.96
N VAL A 197 -0.20 13.41 -13.56
CA VAL A 197 0.91 12.70 -12.90
C VAL A 197 1.94 13.75 -12.48
N VAL A 198 2.37 13.66 -11.23
CA VAL A 198 3.35 14.57 -10.62
C VAL A 198 4.46 13.77 -9.94
N SER A 199 5.59 14.40 -9.69
CA SER A 199 6.66 13.80 -8.88
C SER A 199 6.17 13.46 -7.47
N ASP A 200 6.64 12.36 -6.88
CA ASP A 200 6.37 12.00 -5.49
C ASP A 200 7.13 12.89 -4.48
N ALA A 201 8.06 13.71 -4.96
CA ALA A 201 8.75 14.70 -4.13
C ALA A 201 7.91 15.94 -3.81
N VAL A 202 6.76 16.15 -4.49
CA VAL A 202 5.94 17.35 -4.27
C VAL A 202 4.96 17.19 -3.11
N LYS A 203 4.69 18.30 -2.44
CA LYS A 203 3.59 18.41 -1.48
C LYS A 203 2.32 18.81 -2.22
N LEU A 204 1.36 17.90 -2.31
CA LEU A 204 0.05 18.20 -2.84
C LEU A 204 -0.87 18.78 -1.76
N THR A 205 -1.64 19.80 -2.13
CA THR A 205 -2.71 20.34 -1.28
C THR A 205 -3.99 20.42 -2.09
N VAL A 206 -5.08 19.89 -1.54
CA VAL A 206 -6.41 20.01 -2.13
C VAL A 206 -7.24 20.93 -1.25
N THR A 207 -7.75 22.01 -1.82
CA THR A 207 -8.57 22.99 -1.14
C THR A 207 -9.95 23.04 -1.76
N SER A 208 -11.00 22.99 -0.94
CA SER A 208 -12.36 23.29 -1.35
C SER A 208 -12.81 24.60 -0.70
N ARG A 209 -13.88 25.23 -1.23
CA ARG A 209 -14.44 26.45 -0.63
C ARG A 209 -14.92 26.27 0.82
N ARG A 210 -15.11 25.04 1.29
CA ARG A 210 -15.66 24.71 2.61
C ARG A 210 -14.70 23.96 3.53
N SER A 211 -13.59 23.44 3.01
CA SER A 211 -12.59 22.73 3.81
C SER A 211 -11.26 22.65 3.09
N VAL A 212 -10.17 22.67 3.85
CA VAL A 212 -8.81 22.45 3.37
C VAL A 212 -8.40 21.06 3.84
N VAL A 213 -8.16 20.15 2.91
CA VAL A 213 -7.51 18.87 3.20
C VAL A 213 -6.12 18.93 2.60
N GLY A 214 -5.12 19.09 3.45
CA GLY A 214 -3.72 18.99 3.05
C GLY A 214 -3.32 17.52 2.97
N ALA A 215 -3.05 17.03 1.78
CA ALA A 215 -2.37 15.76 1.57
C ALA A 215 -0.90 16.06 1.22
N THR A 216 0.00 15.63 2.08
CA THR A 216 1.43 15.64 1.82
C THR A 216 1.85 14.26 1.38
N ALA A 217 2.43 14.13 0.20
CA ALA A 217 3.18 12.93 -0.12
C ALA A 217 4.48 12.98 0.67
N LYS A 218 4.69 12.01 1.54
CA LYS A 218 5.95 11.78 2.20
C LYS A 218 6.48 10.46 1.68
N LEU A 219 7.67 10.48 1.07
CA LEU A 219 8.48 9.28 1.00
C LEU A 219 8.71 8.85 2.44
N SER A 220 8.04 7.81 2.88
CA SER A 220 8.55 7.08 4.01
C SER A 220 9.70 6.25 3.47
N ASP A 221 10.85 6.24 4.15
CA ASP A 221 11.92 5.27 3.93
C ASP A 221 11.46 3.83 4.25
N SER A 222 10.16 3.64 4.36
CA SER A 222 9.54 2.37 4.73
C SER A 222 9.50 1.44 3.54
N GLN A 223 10.27 0.43 3.66
CA GLN A 223 10.36 -0.70 2.75
C GLN A 223 9.11 -1.55 2.89
N VAL A 224 8.27 -1.58 1.87
CA VAL A 224 7.18 -2.52 1.79
C VAL A 224 7.31 -3.24 0.46
N GLY A 225 7.65 -4.50 0.52
CA GLY A 225 7.62 -5.19 -0.71
C GLY A 225 7.79 -6.67 -0.60
N ASN A 226 7.09 -7.36 -1.43
CA ASN A 226 7.23 -8.78 -1.61
C ASN A 226 7.19 -9.07 -3.09
N THR A 227 8.32 -9.46 -3.63
CA THR A 227 8.31 -10.21 -4.87
C THR A 227 9.17 -11.44 -4.63
N PHE A 228 8.54 -12.60 -4.54
CA PHE A 228 9.25 -13.85 -4.74
C PHE A 228 9.44 -13.95 -6.25
N THR A 229 10.66 -13.76 -6.73
CA THR A 229 11.04 -14.11 -8.10
C THR A 229 11.56 -15.53 -8.08
N GLU A 230 11.10 -16.33 -9.06
CA GLU A 230 11.68 -17.61 -9.41
C GLU A 230 13.14 -17.47 -9.84
#